data_f0a30b9687f74777f6419b0096a3c922
#
_entry.id   f0a30b9687f74777f6419b0096a3c922
#
_cell.length_a   1.000
_cell.length_b   1.000
_cell.length_c   1.000
_cell.angle_alpha   90.00
_cell.angle_beta   90.00
_cell.angle_gamma   90.00
#
_symmetry.space_group_name_H-M   'P 1'
#
loop_
_entity.id
_entity.type
_entity.pdbx_description
1 polymer ?
#
loop_
_entity_poly.entity_id
_entity_poly.type
_entity_poly.pdbx_seq_one_letter_code
_entity_poly.pdbx_strand_id
1 'polypeptide(L)'
;MNDQFNGSLSRRNGQSNAWLWAAAGLGGLMAARALLRRAREFDFKDKTVLITGGSRGLGLVLARELAAAGARLAICARDPHELERARADLAARGADVHVFPCDVTERAQVAEWVRVCQHRFGRLDVLINNAGVIEVGPVEVQTLADFEEAMRTHFWGPLYAILAVLPEMRRRRAGRIVNISSIGGRIGVPHLVPYCASKFALTGLSEGLRAELLKDGIVVTTVCPGLMRTGSPRNAIFKGRHRAEYTWFSISDALPVTSIQVERAARQIIAACKSGDAELIITTQALVAVKFNALFPELSADLRALVNQLLPAPGGIGARRAKGKESESALAPSLLTALSDKAAERNNEMS
;
A
#
# COMPACT_ATOMS: atom_id res chain seq x y z
N MET A 1 14.95 -54.19 -66.50
CA MET A 1 15.89 -54.28 -65.34
C MET A 1 15.62 -53.06 -64.50
N ASN A 2 14.82 -53.30 -63.48
CA ASN A 2 14.33 -52.26 -62.53
C ASN A 2 15.25 -52.29 -61.30
N ASP A 3 15.81 -51.16 -60.95
CA ASP A 3 16.35 -50.97 -59.60
C ASP A 3 15.60 -49.83 -58.96
N GLN A 4 14.74 -50.17 -58.00
CA GLN A 4 14.06 -49.24 -57.08
C GLN A 4 15.03 -48.90 -55.95
N PHE A 5 15.45 -47.65 -55.90
CA PHE A 5 16.09 -47.09 -54.70
C PHE A 5 15.03 -46.61 -53.72
N ASN A 6 14.82 -47.39 -52.67
CA ASN A 6 13.99 -47.07 -51.53
C ASN A 6 14.82 -46.27 -50.52
N GLY A 7 14.77 -44.94 -50.61
CA GLY A 7 15.40 -44.06 -49.67
C GLY A 7 14.41 -43.70 -48.51
N SER A 8 14.43 -44.51 -47.45
CA SER A 8 13.73 -44.19 -46.20
C SER A 8 14.39 -43.00 -45.49
N LEU A 9 13.85 -41.80 -45.71
CA LEU A 9 14.18 -40.63 -44.90
C LEU A 9 13.66 -40.84 -43.47
N SER A 10 14.55 -41.27 -42.60
CA SER A 10 14.38 -41.25 -41.14
C SER A 10 14.16 -39.77 -40.70
N ARG A 11 12.92 -39.36 -40.52
CA ARG A 11 12.59 -38.14 -39.80
C ARG A 11 13.04 -38.31 -38.35
N ARG A 12 14.23 -37.85 -38.01
CA ARG A 12 14.61 -37.60 -36.63
C ARG A 12 13.64 -36.56 -36.05
N ASN A 13 12.76 -37.03 -35.19
CA ASN A 13 11.94 -36.19 -34.32
C ASN A 13 12.87 -35.43 -33.34
N GLY A 14 13.39 -34.33 -33.81
CA GLY A 14 14.03 -33.34 -32.93
C GLY A 14 12.95 -32.62 -32.13
N GLN A 15 12.34 -33.29 -31.16
CA GLN A 15 11.56 -32.56 -30.15
C GLN A 15 12.56 -31.63 -29.49
N SER A 16 12.40 -30.33 -29.75
CA SER A 16 13.24 -29.30 -29.17
C SER A 16 13.04 -29.35 -27.66
N ASN A 17 14.12 -29.66 -26.90
CA ASN A 17 14.15 -29.64 -25.44
C ASN A 17 14.03 -28.19 -24.90
N ALA A 18 13.54 -27.26 -25.72
CA ALA A 18 13.38 -25.86 -25.37
C ALA A 18 12.57 -25.65 -24.08
N TRP A 19 11.53 -26.46 -23.87
CA TRP A 19 10.73 -26.41 -22.64
C TRP A 19 11.53 -26.85 -21.40
N LEU A 20 12.46 -27.82 -21.53
CA LEU A 20 13.35 -28.26 -20.45
C LEU A 20 14.33 -27.15 -20.08
N TRP A 21 14.92 -26.47 -21.06
CA TRP A 21 15.79 -25.32 -20.82
C TRP A 21 15.04 -24.14 -20.22
N ALA A 22 13.79 -23.87 -20.66
CA ALA A 22 12.93 -22.86 -20.07
C ALA A 22 12.57 -23.19 -18.61
N ALA A 23 12.23 -24.44 -18.32
CA ALA A 23 11.94 -24.91 -16.96
C ALA A 23 13.18 -24.84 -16.06
N ALA A 24 14.36 -25.26 -16.56
CA ALA A 24 15.63 -25.16 -15.82
C ALA A 24 16.01 -23.71 -15.54
N GLY A 25 15.85 -22.81 -16.53
CA GLY A 25 16.08 -21.38 -16.36
C GLY A 25 15.16 -20.77 -15.32
N LEU A 26 13.86 -21.09 -15.35
CA LEU A 26 12.89 -20.63 -14.36
C LEU A 26 13.22 -21.16 -12.95
N GLY A 27 13.59 -22.44 -12.85
CA GLY A 27 14.02 -23.06 -11.59
C GLY A 27 15.26 -22.38 -11.01
N GLY A 28 16.26 -22.08 -11.85
CA GLY A 28 17.46 -21.33 -11.47
C GLY A 28 17.15 -19.91 -10.98
N LEU A 29 16.27 -19.21 -11.68
CA LEU A 29 15.81 -17.87 -11.27
C LEU A 29 15.07 -17.90 -9.92
N MET A 30 14.22 -18.91 -9.71
CA MET A 30 13.50 -19.07 -8.44
C MET A 30 14.46 -19.40 -7.29
N ALA A 31 15.44 -20.26 -7.52
CA ALA A 31 16.48 -20.59 -6.53
C ALA A 31 17.33 -19.36 -6.19
N ALA A 32 17.81 -18.63 -7.20
CA ALA A 32 18.56 -17.39 -7.01
C ALA A 32 17.74 -16.35 -6.22
N ARG A 33 16.45 -16.19 -6.54
CA ARG A 33 15.53 -15.32 -5.78
C ARG A 33 15.40 -15.77 -4.32
N ALA A 34 15.26 -17.07 -4.07
CA ALA A 34 15.15 -17.62 -2.71
C ALA A 34 16.42 -17.37 -1.89
N LEU A 35 17.59 -17.54 -2.49
CA LEU A 35 18.89 -17.23 -1.87
C LEU A 35 19.02 -15.73 -1.56
N LEU A 36 18.66 -14.86 -2.49
CA LEU A 36 18.67 -13.41 -2.29
C LEU A 36 17.70 -12.98 -1.18
N ARG A 37 16.52 -13.62 -1.07
CA ARG A 37 15.58 -13.35 0.03
C ARG A 37 16.17 -13.75 1.38
N ARG A 38 16.82 -14.91 1.48
CA ARG A 38 17.51 -15.34 2.70
C ARG A 38 18.67 -14.40 3.07
N ALA A 39 19.47 -13.98 2.11
CA ALA A 39 20.57 -13.04 2.33
C ALA A 39 20.10 -11.65 2.78
N ARG A 40 18.86 -11.29 2.46
CA ARG A 40 18.22 -10.02 2.86
C ARG A 40 17.34 -10.16 4.10
N GLU A 41 17.28 -11.31 4.74
CA GLU A 41 16.43 -11.50 5.90
C GLU A 41 16.76 -10.50 7.00
N PHE A 42 15.71 -9.87 7.56
CA PHE A 42 15.82 -8.76 8.51
C PHE A 42 15.06 -9.08 9.78
N ASP A 43 15.72 -8.95 10.90
CA ASP A 43 15.09 -9.07 12.22
C ASP A 43 14.69 -7.69 12.74
N PHE A 44 13.47 -7.55 13.22
CA PHE A 44 12.95 -6.30 13.77
C PHE A 44 13.32 -6.08 15.25
N LYS A 45 13.82 -7.10 15.95
CA LYS A 45 14.21 -6.97 17.36
C LYS A 45 15.24 -5.85 17.52
N ASP A 46 14.96 -4.94 18.43
CA ASP A 46 15.78 -3.74 18.75
C ASP A 46 15.99 -2.77 17.56
N LYS A 47 15.23 -2.92 16.46
CA LYS A 47 15.27 -1.99 15.33
C LYS A 47 14.33 -0.82 15.53
N THR A 48 14.73 0.35 15.07
CA THR A 48 13.91 1.55 15.10
C THR A 48 13.07 1.64 13.82
N VAL A 49 11.75 1.63 13.98
CA VAL A 49 10.78 1.69 12.90
C VAL A 49 9.97 2.99 12.99
N LEU A 50 10.03 3.79 11.93
CA LEU A 50 9.26 5.01 11.76
C LEU A 50 8.01 4.71 10.93
N ILE A 51 6.82 5.14 11.39
CA ILE A 51 5.56 4.92 10.69
C ILE A 51 4.80 6.24 10.57
N THR A 52 4.56 6.71 9.35
CA THR A 52 3.67 7.84 9.10
C THR A 52 2.21 7.39 9.13
N GLY A 53 1.31 8.19 9.72
CA GLY A 53 -0.09 7.80 9.91
C GLY A 53 -0.24 6.60 10.85
N GLY A 54 0.58 6.56 11.92
CA GLY A 54 0.62 5.45 12.87
C GLY A 54 -0.43 5.51 13.98
N SER A 55 -1.29 6.54 14.02
CA SER A 55 -2.25 6.73 15.10
C SER A 55 -3.49 5.83 15.01
N ARG A 56 -3.82 5.33 13.82
CA ARG A 56 -5.04 4.54 13.56
C ARG A 56 -4.90 3.60 12.35
N GLY A 57 -5.92 2.78 12.15
CA GLY A 57 -6.06 1.90 10.97
C GLY A 57 -4.87 1.00 10.74
N LEU A 58 -4.47 0.85 9.48
CA LEU A 58 -3.34 0.01 9.10
C LEU A 58 -2.04 0.41 9.81
N GLY A 59 -1.79 1.72 9.97
CA GLY A 59 -0.57 2.22 10.62
C GLY A 59 -0.45 1.78 12.08
N LEU A 60 -1.54 1.83 12.84
CA LEU A 60 -1.59 1.35 14.22
C LEU A 60 -1.45 -0.18 14.30
N VAL A 61 -2.08 -0.92 13.38
CA VAL A 61 -1.95 -2.39 13.34
C VAL A 61 -0.51 -2.79 13.00
N LEU A 62 0.15 -2.11 12.05
CA LEU A 62 1.57 -2.30 11.76
C LEU A 62 2.43 -2.02 13.00
N ALA A 63 2.13 -0.94 13.73
CA ALA A 63 2.86 -0.61 14.96
C ALA A 63 2.70 -1.71 16.02
N ARG A 64 1.49 -2.27 16.21
CA ARG A 64 1.23 -3.38 17.16
C ARG A 64 2.00 -4.65 16.80
N GLU A 65 1.98 -5.05 15.53
CA GLU A 65 2.68 -6.26 15.06
C GLU A 65 4.21 -6.08 15.15
N LEU A 66 4.74 -4.89 14.87
CA LEU A 66 6.16 -4.59 14.98
C LEU A 66 6.61 -4.48 16.44
N ALA A 67 5.77 -3.95 17.34
CA ALA A 67 5.99 -3.98 18.77
C ALA A 67 6.13 -5.43 19.27
N ALA A 68 5.22 -6.31 18.86
CA ALA A 68 5.29 -7.73 19.19
C ALA A 68 6.54 -8.42 18.63
N ALA A 69 7.13 -7.90 17.56
CA ALA A 69 8.42 -8.34 17.01
C ALA A 69 9.64 -7.70 17.72
N GLY A 70 9.42 -6.92 18.77
CA GLY A 70 10.49 -6.30 19.57
C GLY A 70 11.10 -5.03 18.96
N ALA A 71 10.41 -4.38 18.03
CA ALA A 71 10.87 -3.12 17.45
C ALA A 71 10.63 -1.93 18.39
N ARG A 72 11.50 -0.93 18.31
CA ARG A 72 11.31 0.41 18.89
C ARG A 72 10.55 1.27 17.86
N LEU A 73 9.52 1.95 18.30
CA LEU A 73 8.58 2.60 17.40
C LEU A 73 8.64 4.13 17.49
N ALA A 74 8.60 4.77 16.33
CA ALA A 74 8.32 6.20 16.21
C ALA A 74 7.11 6.35 15.27
N ILE A 75 5.99 6.84 15.78
CA ILE A 75 4.79 7.05 14.97
C ILE A 75 4.44 8.53 14.91
N CYS A 76 3.98 8.98 13.75
CA CYS A 76 3.47 10.33 13.61
C CYS A 76 2.08 10.35 12.96
N ALA A 77 1.30 11.37 13.32
CA ALA A 77 0.01 11.70 12.72
C ALA A 77 -0.36 13.15 13.04
N ARG A 78 -1.42 13.67 12.41
CA ARG A 78 -1.84 15.07 12.61
C ARG A 78 -2.55 15.31 13.94
N ASP A 79 -3.38 14.36 14.37
CA ASP A 79 -4.20 14.49 15.57
C ASP A 79 -3.45 14.02 16.82
N PRO A 80 -3.13 14.94 17.77
CA PRO A 80 -2.41 14.58 18.99
C PRO A 80 -3.22 13.70 19.93
N HIS A 81 -4.54 13.79 19.93
CA HIS A 81 -5.40 12.95 20.77
C HIS A 81 -5.46 11.50 20.25
N GLU A 82 -5.53 11.32 18.92
CA GLU A 82 -5.40 9.98 18.33
C GLU A 82 -4.03 9.37 18.61
N LEU A 83 -2.95 10.17 18.52
CA LEU A 83 -1.59 9.73 18.83
C LEU A 83 -1.44 9.29 20.27
N GLU A 84 -2.02 10.03 21.22
CA GLU A 84 -1.93 9.67 22.63
C GLU A 84 -2.67 8.37 22.95
N ARG A 85 -3.86 8.16 22.37
CA ARG A 85 -4.57 6.87 22.46
C ARG A 85 -3.74 5.73 21.89
N ALA A 86 -3.11 5.93 20.73
CA ALA A 86 -2.23 4.94 20.11
C ALA A 86 -0.99 4.66 20.97
N ARG A 87 -0.39 5.70 21.56
CA ARG A 87 0.73 5.57 22.48
C ARG A 87 0.36 4.72 23.69
N ALA A 88 -0.78 5.00 24.31
CA ALA A 88 -1.27 4.25 25.47
C ALA A 88 -1.51 2.76 25.13
N ASP A 89 -2.12 2.47 23.98
CA ASP A 89 -2.34 1.09 23.51
C ASP A 89 -1.01 0.34 23.27
N LEU A 90 -0.05 0.99 22.61
CA LEU A 90 1.26 0.39 22.34
C LEU A 90 2.10 0.22 23.63
N ALA A 91 2.07 1.19 24.52
CA ALA A 91 2.77 1.12 25.82
C ALA A 91 2.19 0.00 26.70
N ALA A 92 0.87 -0.18 26.72
CA ALA A 92 0.22 -1.29 27.42
C ALA A 92 0.64 -2.68 26.90
N ARG A 93 1.18 -2.74 25.67
CA ARG A 93 1.76 -3.95 25.06
C ARG A 93 3.27 -4.07 25.30
N GLY A 94 3.85 -3.18 26.11
CA GLY A 94 5.28 -3.17 26.43
C GLY A 94 6.18 -2.57 25.35
N ALA A 95 5.62 -1.83 24.37
CA ALA A 95 6.41 -1.23 23.30
C ALA A 95 7.17 0.04 23.78
N ASP A 96 8.44 0.19 23.36
CA ASP A 96 9.14 1.48 23.38
C ASP A 96 8.63 2.31 22.21
N VAL A 97 7.73 3.24 22.49
CA VAL A 97 7.07 4.07 21.45
C VAL A 97 7.25 5.56 21.70
N HIS A 98 7.64 6.26 20.65
CA HIS A 98 7.66 7.72 20.59
C HIS A 98 6.59 8.21 19.61
N VAL A 99 5.78 9.16 20.04
CA VAL A 99 4.75 9.78 19.20
C VAL A 99 5.09 11.23 18.91
N PHE A 100 4.75 11.69 17.70
CA PHE A 100 5.05 13.05 17.27
C PHE A 100 3.91 13.62 16.40
N PRO A 101 3.26 14.73 16.81
CA PRO A 101 2.30 15.41 15.95
C PRO A 101 2.99 15.96 14.70
N CYS A 102 2.58 15.49 13.52
CA CYS A 102 3.20 15.86 12.25
C CYS A 102 2.21 15.77 11.10
N ASP A 103 2.10 16.84 10.33
CA ASP A 103 1.50 16.78 9.01
C ASP A 103 2.59 16.41 7.99
N VAL A 104 2.42 15.26 7.35
CA VAL A 104 3.39 14.76 6.36
C VAL A 104 3.49 15.63 5.11
N THR A 105 2.51 16.50 4.85
CA THR A 105 2.53 17.46 3.74
C THR A 105 3.49 18.62 4.00
N GLU A 106 3.90 18.82 5.26
CA GLU A 106 4.78 19.89 5.71
C GLU A 106 6.22 19.40 5.88
N ARG A 107 7.07 19.70 4.88
CA ARG A 107 8.47 19.24 4.83
C ARG A 107 9.25 19.51 6.13
N ALA A 108 9.05 20.70 6.72
CA ALA A 108 9.76 21.09 7.94
C ALA A 108 9.37 20.22 9.13
N GLN A 109 8.06 19.88 9.28
CA GLN A 109 7.59 19.00 10.35
C GLN A 109 8.13 17.58 10.18
N VAL A 110 8.16 17.06 8.95
CA VAL A 110 8.74 15.74 8.67
C VAL A 110 10.23 15.69 8.99
N ALA A 111 10.99 16.71 8.60
CA ALA A 111 12.41 16.79 8.90
C ALA A 111 12.67 16.84 10.40
N GLU A 112 11.89 17.62 11.15
CA GLU A 112 12.00 17.72 12.60
C GLU A 112 11.63 16.39 13.30
N TRP A 113 10.55 15.73 12.88
CA TRP A 113 10.18 14.41 13.37
C TRP A 113 11.33 13.41 13.21
N VAL A 114 11.90 13.31 12.02
CA VAL A 114 13.03 12.40 11.75
C VAL A 114 14.25 12.75 12.60
N ARG A 115 14.56 14.04 12.75
CA ARG A 115 15.66 14.53 13.60
C ARG A 115 15.47 14.13 15.07
N VAL A 116 14.27 14.33 15.62
CA VAL A 116 13.93 13.95 17.00
C VAL A 116 14.03 12.44 17.19
N CYS A 117 13.52 11.65 16.23
CA CYS A 117 13.63 10.20 16.28
C CYS A 117 15.10 9.73 16.24
N GLN A 118 15.92 10.35 15.39
CA GLN A 118 17.35 10.01 15.32
C GLN A 118 18.09 10.34 16.62
N HIS A 119 17.76 11.46 17.25
CA HIS A 119 18.37 11.83 18.54
C HIS A 119 17.95 10.85 19.65
N ARG A 120 16.65 10.45 19.68
CA ARG A 120 16.12 9.55 20.72
C ARG A 120 16.65 8.12 20.57
N PHE A 121 16.68 7.58 19.36
CA PHE A 121 16.97 6.16 19.13
C PHE A 121 18.38 5.89 18.59
N GLY A 122 19.11 6.92 18.18
CA GLY A 122 20.47 6.85 17.66
C GLY A 122 20.57 6.33 16.22
N ARG A 123 19.60 5.47 15.77
CA ARG A 123 19.56 4.88 14.43
C ARG A 123 18.12 4.73 13.94
N LEU A 124 17.96 4.81 12.63
CA LEU A 124 16.68 4.63 11.96
C LEU A 124 16.80 3.47 10.97
N ASP A 125 16.12 2.36 11.25
CA ASP A 125 16.32 1.13 10.47
C ASP A 125 15.27 0.94 9.40
N VAL A 126 14.01 1.32 9.71
CA VAL A 126 12.88 1.14 8.80
C VAL A 126 12.04 2.41 8.77
N LEU A 127 11.66 2.83 7.57
CA LEU A 127 10.65 3.86 7.33
C LEU A 127 9.44 3.22 6.65
N ILE A 128 8.25 3.38 7.21
CA ILE A 128 6.99 2.97 6.61
C ILE A 128 6.16 4.21 6.30
N ASN A 129 6.08 4.57 5.03
CA ASN A 129 5.21 5.61 4.52
C ASN A 129 3.80 5.04 4.35
N ASN A 130 2.94 5.28 5.35
CA ASN A 130 1.59 4.76 5.40
C ASN A 130 0.52 5.87 5.41
N ALA A 131 0.85 7.09 5.83
CA ALA A 131 -0.10 8.20 5.85
C ALA A 131 -0.80 8.38 4.47
N GLY A 132 -2.10 8.59 4.49
CA GLY A 132 -2.87 8.74 3.27
C GLY A 132 -4.22 9.39 3.49
N VAL A 133 -4.81 9.86 2.41
CA VAL A 133 -6.18 10.40 2.33
C VAL A 133 -6.93 9.66 1.22
N ILE A 134 -8.22 9.52 1.37
CA ILE A 134 -9.09 8.93 0.34
C ILE A 134 -10.16 9.95 0.02
N GLU A 135 -10.31 10.23 -1.26
CA GLU A 135 -11.40 11.07 -1.76
C GLU A 135 -12.12 10.33 -2.88
N VAL A 136 -13.45 10.26 -2.77
CA VAL A 136 -14.34 9.48 -3.61
C VAL A 136 -15.38 10.40 -4.23
N GLY A 137 -15.54 10.32 -5.54
CA GLY A 137 -16.53 11.03 -6.32
C GLY A 137 -16.17 11.11 -7.79
N PRO A 138 -17.15 11.30 -8.68
CA PRO A 138 -16.92 11.42 -10.11
C PRO A 138 -16.04 12.63 -10.44
N VAL A 139 -15.31 12.57 -11.56
CA VAL A 139 -14.32 13.58 -11.93
C VAL A 139 -14.93 14.98 -12.08
N GLU A 140 -16.20 15.07 -12.45
CA GLU A 140 -16.95 16.34 -12.63
C GLU A 140 -17.11 17.13 -11.34
N VAL A 141 -16.98 16.51 -10.18
CA VAL A 141 -17.04 17.19 -8.87
C VAL A 141 -15.69 17.34 -8.19
N GLN A 142 -14.62 16.81 -8.82
CA GLN A 142 -13.26 16.99 -8.33
C GLN A 142 -12.71 18.37 -8.71
N THR A 143 -11.88 18.92 -7.86
CA THR A 143 -11.23 20.21 -8.06
C THR A 143 -9.70 20.03 -8.13
N LEU A 144 -8.99 21.01 -8.66
CA LEU A 144 -7.51 20.98 -8.67
C LEU A 144 -6.94 20.79 -7.26
N ALA A 145 -7.56 21.39 -6.25
CA ALA A 145 -7.14 21.29 -4.86
C ALA A 145 -7.16 19.83 -4.34
N ASP A 146 -8.08 18.99 -4.83
CA ASP A 146 -8.17 17.58 -4.44
C ASP A 146 -7.00 16.78 -5.00
N PHE A 147 -6.61 17.05 -6.26
CA PHE A 147 -5.41 16.46 -6.86
C PHE A 147 -4.14 16.90 -6.14
N GLU A 148 -4.03 18.18 -5.80
CA GLU A 148 -2.89 18.71 -5.05
C GLU A 148 -2.80 18.12 -3.64
N GLU A 149 -3.91 17.99 -2.90
CA GLU A 149 -3.94 17.37 -1.57
C GLU A 149 -3.52 15.90 -1.63
N ALA A 150 -4.06 15.15 -2.61
CA ALA A 150 -3.67 13.77 -2.83
C ALA A 150 -2.18 13.64 -3.16
N MET A 151 -1.64 14.48 -4.04
CA MET A 151 -0.22 14.51 -4.38
C MET A 151 0.65 14.92 -3.20
N ARG A 152 0.26 15.96 -2.45
CA ARG A 152 1.00 16.38 -1.25
C ARG A 152 1.11 15.24 -0.24
N THR A 153 0.02 14.52 -0.01
CA THR A 153 -0.02 13.45 0.99
C THR A 153 0.68 12.17 0.52
N HIS A 154 0.42 11.71 -0.72
CA HIS A 154 0.84 10.38 -1.16
C HIS A 154 2.19 10.38 -1.88
N PHE A 155 2.63 11.50 -2.43
CA PHE A 155 3.90 11.60 -3.15
C PHE A 155 4.92 12.45 -2.39
N TRP A 156 4.59 13.72 -2.11
CA TRP A 156 5.54 14.64 -1.47
C TRP A 156 5.83 14.25 -0.02
N GLY A 157 4.83 13.85 0.76
CA GLY A 157 5.03 13.39 2.14
C GLY A 157 6.01 12.23 2.26
N PRO A 158 5.77 11.10 1.56
CA PRO A 158 6.75 10.01 1.48
C PRO A 158 8.13 10.47 0.99
N LEU A 159 8.20 11.31 -0.03
CA LEU A 159 9.48 11.82 -0.53
C LEU A 159 10.23 12.63 0.54
N TYR A 160 9.56 13.50 1.29
CA TYR A 160 10.18 14.25 2.38
C TYR A 160 10.74 13.33 3.46
N ALA A 161 9.97 12.32 3.88
CA ALA A 161 10.41 11.35 4.88
C ALA A 161 11.59 10.51 4.39
N ILE A 162 11.56 10.07 3.12
CA ILE A 162 12.65 9.31 2.49
C ILE A 162 13.92 10.17 2.46
N LEU A 163 13.84 11.39 1.96
CA LEU A 163 15.00 12.29 1.87
C LEU A 163 15.59 12.62 3.24
N ALA A 164 14.76 12.68 4.30
CA ALA A 164 15.22 12.93 5.66
C ALA A 164 15.97 11.74 6.27
N VAL A 165 15.58 10.48 5.99
CA VAL A 165 16.24 9.29 6.56
C VAL A 165 17.44 8.81 5.72
N LEU A 166 17.48 9.12 4.42
CA LEU A 166 18.50 8.62 3.49
C LEU A 166 19.95 8.91 3.90
N PRO A 167 20.32 10.11 4.36
CA PRO A 167 21.72 10.41 4.71
C PRO A 167 22.26 9.45 5.78
N GLU A 168 21.45 9.14 6.79
CA GLU A 168 21.82 8.23 7.87
C GLU A 168 21.87 6.77 7.40
N MET A 169 20.87 6.32 6.65
CA MET A 169 20.83 4.98 6.08
C MET A 169 21.98 4.72 5.10
N ARG A 170 22.33 5.69 4.25
CA ARG A 170 23.48 5.59 3.34
C ARG A 170 24.80 5.49 4.08
N ARG A 171 25.01 6.31 5.11
CA ARG A 171 26.25 6.27 5.93
C ARG A 171 26.47 4.88 6.54
N ARG A 172 25.38 4.22 6.98
CA ARG A 172 25.42 2.85 7.54
C ARG A 172 25.39 1.75 6.48
N ARG A 173 25.09 2.10 5.23
CA ARG A 173 24.81 1.15 4.14
C ARG A 173 23.74 0.11 4.53
N ALA A 174 22.73 0.54 5.26
CA ALA A 174 21.66 -0.31 5.75
C ALA A 174 20.39 0.50 6.01
N GLY A 175 19.27 0.06 5.47
CA GLY A 175 17.96 0.65 5.68
C GLY A 175 16.85 -0.09 4.96
N ARG A 176 15.62 0.12 5.41
CA ARG A 176 14.41 -0.37 4.74
C ARG A 176 13.39 0.73 4.62
N ILE A 177 12.79 0.83 3.45
CA ILE A 177 11.73 1.78 3.16
C ILE A 177 10.54 0.99 2.61
N VAL A 178 9.39 1.17 3.23
CA VAL A 178 8.13 0.55 2.79
C VAL A 178 7.18 1.68 2.40
N ASN A 179 6.75 1.69 1.15
CA ASN A 179 5.79 2.66 0.66
C ASN A 179 4.43 1.99 0.47
N ILE A 180 3.44 2.40 1.26
CA ILE A 180 2.08 1.89 1.14
C ILE A 180 1.37 2.65 0.02
N SER A 181 1.41 2.06 -1.16
CA SER A 181 0.65 2.49 -2.33
C SER A 181 -0.78 1.91 -2.27
N SER A 182 -1.30 1.39 -3.35
CA SER A 182 -2.63 0.79 -3.50
C SER A 182 -2.69 0.02 -4.81
N ILE A 183 -3.72 -0.84 -4.98
CA ILE A 183 -4.14 -1.27 -6.31
C ILE A 183 -4.43 -0.07 -7.22
N GLY A 184 -4.95 1.05 -6.64
CA GLY A 184 -5.12 2.33 -7.33
C GLY A 184 -3.82 2.98 -7.81
N GLY A 185 -2.64 2.50 -7.40
CA GLY A 185 -1.33 2.86 -7.95
C GLY A 185 -0.84 1.94 -9.07
N ARG A 186 -1.66 0.98 -9.49
CA ARG A 186 -1.41 0.04 -10.59
C ARG A 186 -2.52 0.03 -11.63
N ILE A 187 -3.74 0.41 -11.23
CA ILE A 187 -4.92 0.48 -12.09
C ILE A 187 -5.70 1.73 -11.71
N GLY A 188 -6.10 2.53 -12.70
CA GLY A 188 -7.04 3.65 -12.46
C GLY A 188 -8.42 3.12 -12.09
N VAL A 189 -8.98 3.62 -10.99
CA VAL A 189 -10.31 3.25 -10.50
C VAL A 189 -11.24 4.45 -10.70
N PRO A 190 -12.40 4.29 -11.37
CA PRO A 190 -13.39 5.35 -11.49
C PRO A 190 -13.78 5.91 -10.12
N HIS A 191 -14.13 7.18 -10.05
CA HIS A 191 -14.46 7.94 -8.83
C HIS A 191 -13.31 8.12 -7.82
N LEU A 192 -12.10 7.61 -8.14
CA LEU A 192 -10.90 7.73 -7.30
C LEU A 192 -9.73 8.37 -8.09
N VAL A 193 -10.00 9.24 -9.07
CA VAL A 193 -8.97 9.73 -10.00
C VAL A 193 -7.83 10.47 -9.29
N PRO A 194 -8.05 11.45 -8.37
CA PRO A 194 -6.97 12.12 -7.64
C PRO A 194 -6.13 11.15 -6.81
N TYR A 195 -6.81 10.22 -6.12
CA TYR A 195 -6.19 9.17 -5.33
C TYR A 195 -5.29 8.27 -6.20
N CYS A 196 -5.84 7.75 -7.32
CA CYS A 196 -5.09 6.87 -8.21
C CYS A 196 -3.86 7.58 -8.79
N ALA A 197 -4.00 8.79 -9.30
CA ALA A 197 -2.89 9.57 -9.86
C ALA A 197 -1.74 9.70 -8.85
N SER A 198 -2.05 10.05 -7.60
CA SER A 198 -1.04 10.20 -6.55
C SER A 198 -0.41 8.86 -6.11
N LYS A 199 -1.18 7.76 -6.11
CA LYS A 199 -0.66 6.43 -5.80
C LYS A 199 0.20 5.83 -6.93
N PHE A 200 -0.11 6.14 -8.20
CA PHE A 200 0.78 5.84 -9.32
C PHE A 200 2.12 6.59 -9.18
N ALA A 201 2.08 7.87 -8.82
CA ALA A 201 3.28 8.66 -8.58
C ALA A 201 4.16 8.05 -7.47
N LEU A 202 3.55 7.64 -6.34
CA LEU A 202 4.27 6.95 -5.27
C LEU A 202 4.85 5.61 -5.72
N THR A 203 4.12 4.86 -6.53
CA THR A 203 4.59 3.58 -7.06
C THR A 203 5.83 3.77 -7.94
N GLY A 204 5.79 4.72 -8.89
CA GLY A 204 6.92 5.03 -9.74
C GLY A 204 8.14 5.52 -8.96
N LEU A 205 7.93 6.41 -7.98
CA LEU A 205 8.99 6.83 -7.05
C LEU A 205 9.62 5.64 -6.33
N SER A 206 8.79 4.75 -5.81
CA SER A 206 9.23 3.59 -5.04
C SER A 206 10.07 2.62 -5.87
N GLU A 207 9.65 2.34 -7.10
CA GLU A 207 10.37 1.47 -8.04
C GLU A 207 11.73 2.05 -8.45
N GLY A 208 11.76 3.34 -8.82
CA GLY A 208 12.99 4.03 -9.17
C GLY A 208 14.00 4.05 -8.02
N LEU A 209 13.54 4.44 -6.83
CA LEU A 209 14.39 4.46 -5.64
C LEU A 209 14.93 3.08 -5.27
N ARG A 210 14.15 2.02 -5.46
CA ARG A 210 14.66 0.66 -5.22
C ARG A 210 15.85 0.34 -6.10
N ALA A 211 15.77 0.65 -7.39
CA ALA A 211 16.86 0.38 -8.33
C ALA A 211 18.14 1.15 -7.94
N GLU A 212 18.00 2.40 -7.54
CA GLU A 212 19.14 3.26 -7.21
C GLU A 212 19.75 2.97 -5.82
N LEU A 213 18.93 2.70 -4.81
CA LEU A 213 19.37 2.61 -3.42
C LEU A 213 19.88 1.22 -3.02
N LEU A 214 19.62 0.19 -3.81
CA LEU A 214 20.06 -1.16 -3.49
C LEU A 214 21.59 -1.26 -3.40
N LYS A 215 22.35 -0.50 -4.21
CA LYS A 215 23.81 -0.38 -4.13
C LYS A 215 24.28 0.19 -2.79
N ASP A 216 23.44 0.98 -2.13
CA ASP A 216 23.71 1.62 -0.83
C ASP A 216 23.26 0.71 0.34
N GLY A 217 22.86 -0.54 0.08
CA GLY A 217 22.34 -1.46 1.10
C GLY A 217 20.95 -1.09 1.61
N ILE A 218 20.22 -0.19 0.92
CA ILE A 218 18.88 0.25 1.30
C ILE A 218 17.86 -0.45 0.42
N VAL A 219 16.91 -1.13 1.04
CA VAL A 219 15.88 -1.91 0.34
C VAL A 219 14.56 -1.15 0.39
N VAL A 220 13.99 -0.89 -0.78
CA VAL A 220 12.66 -0.28 -0.91
C VAL A 220 11.63 -1.34 -1.29
N THR A 221 10.50 -1.38 -0.59
CA THR A 221 9.37 -2.27 -0.85
C THR A 221 8.14 -1.44 -1.19
N THR A 222 7.54 -1.71 -2.35
CA THR A 222 6.26 -1.12 -2.77
C THR A 222 5.14 -2.06 -2.37
N VAL A 223 4.18 -1.55 -1.59
CA VAL A 223 3.01 -2.33 -1.18
C VAL A 223 1.77 -1.79 -1.90
N CYS A 224 1.06 -2.66 -2.60
CA CYS A 224 -0.16 -2.34 -3.33
C CYS A 224 -1.34 -3.15 -2.75
N PRO A 225 -1.97 -2.68 -1.66
CA PRO A 225 -3.15 -3.35 -1.13
C PRO A 225 -4.34 -3.22 -2.09
N GLY A 226 -5.17 -4.29 -2.12
CA GLY A 226 -6.57 -4.17 -2.49
C GLY A 226 -7.38 -3.56 -1.34
N LEU A 227 -8.67 -3.82 -1.30
CA LEU A 227 -9.54 -3.37 -0.21
C LEU A 227 -9.18 -4.07 1.10
N MET A 228 -9.20 -3.32 2.21
CA MET A 228 -8.89 -3.81 3.56
C MET A 228 -9.98 -3.39 4.52
N ARG A 229 -10.46 -4.30 5.34
CA ARG A 229 -11.43 -4.00 6.39
C ARG A 229 -10.81 -3.13 7.47
N THR A 230 -11.07 -1.83 7.36
CA THR A 230 -10.65 -0.76 8.26
C THR A 230 -11.78 0.23 8.43
N GLY A 231 -11.60 1.24 9.27
CA GLY A 231 -12.49 2.40 9.35
C GLY A 231 -12.22 3.47 8.29
N SER A 232 -11.40 3.16 7.27
CA SER A 232 -11.08 4.11 6.20
C SER A 232 -12.29 4.75 5.54
N PRO A 233 -13.41 4.04 5.26
CA PRO A 233 -14.60 4.67 4.68
C PRO A 233 -15.17 5.79 5.56
N ARG A 234 -15.18 5.65 6.89
CA ARG A 234 -15.68 6.70 7.81
C ARG A 234 -14.86 7.99 7.74
N ASN A 235 -13.56 7.83 7.48
CA ASN A 235 -12.57 8.91 7.47
C ASN A 235 -12.29 9.46 6.07
N ALA A 236 -12.75 8.79 5.03
CA ALA A 236 -12.66 9.25 3.65
C ALA A 236 -13.55 10.47 3.38
N ILE A 237 -13.23 11.21 2.35
CA ILE A 237 -14.02 12.34 1.86
C ILE A 237 -14.87 11.85 0.69
N PHE A 238 -16.14 12.25 0.69
CA PHE A 238 -17.08 11.93 -0.37
C PHE A 238 -17.66 13.22 -0.97
N LYS A 239 -17.80 13.21 -2.30
CA LYS A 239 -18.36 14.32 -3.08
C LYS A 239 -19.51 13.87 -3.97
N GLY A 240 -20.13 14.79 -4.68
CA GLY A 240 -21.26 14.46 -5.53
C GLY A 240 -22.45 13.91 -4.74
N ARG A 241 -22.96 12.77 -5.13
CA ARG A 241 -24.01 12.04 -4.37
C ARG A 241 -23.36 11.28 -3.20
N HIS A 242 -22.75 12.00 -2.29
CA HIS A 242 -21.85 11.53 -1.24
C HIS A 242 -22.37 10.32 -0.45
N ARG A 243 -23.69 10.20 -0.19
CA ARG A 243 -24.27 9.04 0.49
C ARG A 243 -24.25 7.77 -0.36
N ALA A 244 -24.52 7.91 -1.66
CA ALA A 244 -24.42 6.79 -2.59
C ALA A 244 -22.96 6.37 -2.81
N GLU A 245 -22.06 7.35 -2.91
CA GLU A 245 -20.61 7.10 -3.00
C GLU A 245 -20.11 6.38 -1.74
N TYR A 246 -20.50 6.80 -0.56
CA TYR A 246 -20.17 6.14 0.70
C TYR A 246 -20.69 4.72 0.73
N THR A 247 -21.91 4.49 0.27
CA THR A 247 -22.57 3.19 0.32
C THR A 247 -21.81 2.14 -0.49
N TRP A 248 -21.55 2.40 -1.78
CA TRP A 248 -20.86 1.41 -2.62
C TRP A 248 -19.42 1.18 -2.14
N PHE A 249 -18.73 2.26 -1.74
CA PHE A 249 -17.34 2.18 -1.27
C PHE A 249 -17.25 1.36 0.03
N SER A 250 -18.11 1.65 1.01
CA SER A 250 -18.12 0.95 2.30
C SER A 250 -18.51 -0.52 2.18
N ILE A 251 -19.50 -0.85 1.34
CA ILE A 251 -19.89 -2.24 1.09
C ILE A 251 -18.75 -2.99 0.43
N SER A 252 -18.10 -2.41 -0.59
CA SER A 252 -16.97 -3.04 -1.27
C SER A 252 -15.80 -3.32 -0.32
N ASP A 253 -15.54 -2.41 0.63
CA ASP A 253 -14.46 -2.53 1.63
C ASP A 253 -14.77 -3.56 2.73
N ALA A 254 -16.04 -3.83 3.00
CA ALA A 254 -16.47 -4.70 4.09
C ALA A 254 -16.61 -6.19 3.69
N LEU A 255 -16.89 -6.47 2.42
CA LEU A 255 -17.18 -7.84 1.98
C LEU A 255 -15.92 -8.74 2.01
N PRO A 256 -15.99 -9.94 2.63
CA PRO A 256 -14.84 -10.84 2.73
C PRO A 256 -14.28 -11.32 1.39
N VAL A 257 -15.11 -11.32 0.33
CA VAL A 257 -14.71 -11.74 -1.02
C VAL A 257 -13.85 -10.66 -1.70
N THR A 258 -14.08 -9.37 -1.40
CA THR A 258 -13.39 -8.25 -2.03
C THR A 258 -12.23 -7.71 -1.18
N SER A 259 -12.27 -7.93 0.15
CA SER A 259 -11.36 -7.30 1.10
C SER A 259 -10.65 -8.30 2.02
N ILE A 260 -9.55 -7.87 2.61
CA ILE A 260 -8.75 -8.63 3.57
C ILE A 260 -8.84 -8.02 4.98
N GLN A 261 -8.66 -8.82 6.02
CA GLN A 261 -8.48 -8.32 7.38
C GLN A 261 -7.18 -7.50 7.48
N VAL A 262 -7.24 -6.35 8.14
CA VAL A 262 -6.11 -5.43 8.26
C VAL A 262 -4.92 -6.06 8.97
N GLU A 263 -5.15 -6.91 9.97
CA GLU A 263 -4.10 -7.63 10.69
C GLU A 263 -3.36 -8.62 9.77
N ARG A 264 -4.09 -9.30 8.88
CA ARG A 264 -3.48 -10.19 7.88
C ARG A 264 -2.68 -9.41 6.85
N ALA A 265 -3.19 -8.25 6.42
CA ALA A 265 -2.45 -7.35 5.53
C ALA A 265 -1.17 -6.85 6.20
N ALA A 266 -1.22 -6.40 7.45
CA ALA A 266 -0.06 -5.93 8.21
C ALA A 266 1.02 -7.01 8.31
N ARG A 267 0.68 -8.26 8.65
CA ARG A 267 1.63 -9.37 8.70
C ARG A 267 2.29 -9.64 7.33
N GLN A 268 1.53 -9.55 6.23
CA GLN A 268 2.10 -9.69 4.88
C GLN A 268 3.07 -8.55 4.55
N ILE A 269 2.76 -7.32 4.93
CA ILE A 269 3.62 -6.15 4.74
C ILE A 269 4.93 -6.31 5.51
N ILE A 270 4.85 -6.72 6.77
CA ILE A 270 6.02 -6.96 7.62
C ILE A 270 6.88 -8.10 7.03
N ALA A 271 6.26 -9.18 6.57
CA ALA A 271 6.97 -10.29 5.92
C ALA A 271 7.67 -9.84 4.63
N ALA A 272 7.03 -9.02 3.79
CA ALA A 272 7.65 -8.46 2.58
C ALA A 272 8.82 -7.52 2.90
N CYS A 273 8.66 -6.68 3.93
CA CYS A 273 9.74 -5.86 4.46
C CYS A 273 10.89 -6.74 4.99
N LYS A 274 10.61 -7.77 5.77
CA LYS A 274 11.59 -8.72 6.31
C LYS A 274 12.39 -9.40 5.20
N SER A 275 11.73 -9.85 4.15
CA SER A 275 12.36 -10.54 3.01
C SER A 275 13.02 -9.58 2.00
N GLY A 276 12.74 -8.28 2.09
CA GLY A 276 13.21 -7.28 1.13
C GLY A 276 12.58 -7.42 -0.25
N ASP A 277 11.30 -7.81 -0.31
CA ASP A 277 10.57 -7.95 -1.57
C ASP A 277 10.45 -6.59 -2.28
N ALA A 278 10.48 -6.62 -3.62
CA ALA A 278 10.36 -5.40 -4.41
C ALA A 278 8.93 -4.84 -4.38
N GLU A 279 7.98 -5.74 -4.54
CA GLU A 279 6.56 -5.43 -4.60
C GLU A 279 5.76 -6.48 -3.84
N LEU A 280 4.72 -6.02 -3.17
CA LEU A 280 3.69 -6.84 -2.57
C LEU A 280 2.31 -6.35 -3.02
N ILE A 281 1.60 -7.14 -3.81
CA ILE A 281 0.18 -6.92 -4.11
C ILE A 281 -0.63 -7.77 -3.13
N ILE A 282 -1.43 -7.12 -2.30
CA ILE A 282 -2.23 -7.80 -1.28
C ILE A 282 -3.60 -8.13 -1.87
N THR A 283 -4.05 -9.34 -1.69
CA THR A 283 -5.21 -10.06 -2.21
C THR A 283 -5.01 -10.65 -3.60
N THR A 284 -5.53 -11.86 -3.78
CA THR A 284 -5.46 -12.57 -5.07
C THR A 284 -6.25 -11.83 -6.15
N GLN A 285 -7.38 -11.23 -5.78
CA GLN A 285 -8.22 -10.46 -6.70
C GLN A 285 -7.46 -9.24 -7.24
N ALA A 286 -6.77 -8.49 -6.37
CA ALA A 286 -5.94 -7.36 -6.77
C ALA A 286 -4.79 -7.83 -7.70
N LEU A 287 -4.13 -8.94 -7.37
CA LEU A 287 -3.07 -9.49 -8.20
C LEU A 287 -3.57 -9.87 -9.59
N VAL A 288 -4.71 -10.58 -9.66
CA VAL A 288 -5.33 -10.95 -10.94
C VAL A 288 -5.72 -9.71 -11.75
N ALA A 289 -6.35 -8.73 -11.11
CA ALA A 289 -6.74 -7.48 -11.79
C ALA A 289 -5.53 -6.72 -12.35
N VAL A 290 -4.44 -6.59 -11.58
CA VAL A 290 -3.20 -5.94 -12.05
C VAL A 290 -2.57 -6.69 -13.22
N LYS A 291 -2.49 -8.03 -13.16
CA LYS A 291 -1.96 -8.83 -14.24
C LYS A 291 -2.85 -8.79 -15.49
N PHE A 292 -4.17 -8.84 -15.31
CA PHE A 292 -5.12 -8.71 -16.40
C PHE A 292 -5.01 -7.34 -17.08
N ASN A 293 -4.94 -6.25 -16.31
CA ASN A 293 -4.74 -4.91 -16.86
C ASN A 293 -3.43 -4.76 -17.64
N ALA A 294 -2.35 -5.42 -17.19
CA ALA A 294 -1.06 -5.38 -17.87
C ALA A 294 -1.06 -6.18 -19.19
N LEU A 295 -1.80 -7.29 -19.25
CA LEU A 295 -1.88 -8.16 -20.44
C LEU A 295 -2.95 -7.69 -21.45
N PHE A 296 -4.06 -7.13 -20.99
CA PHE A 296 -5.21 -6.74 -21.78
C PHE A 296 -5.65 -5.30 -21.42
N PRO A 297 -4.82 -4.27 -21.71
CA PRO A 297 -5.08 -2.91 -21.25
C PRO A 297 -6.37 -2.31 -21.84
N GLU A 298 -6.66 -2.55 -23.11
CA GLU A 298 -7.85 -2.04 -23.78
C GLU A 298 -9.14 -2.66 -23.20
N LEU A 299 -9.21 -3.99 -23.13
CA LEU A 299 -10.34 -4.69 -22.53
C LEU A 299 -10.54 -4.28 -21.07
N SER A 300 -9.46 -4.11 -20.33
CA SER A 300 -9.52 -3.63 -18.96
C SER A 300 -10.06 -2.19 -18.88
N ALA A 301 -9.73 -1.32 -19.84
CA ALA A 301 -10.28 0.03 -19.92
C ALA A 301 -11.79 0.02 -20.21
N ASP A 302 -12.24 -0.80 -21.16
CA ASP A 302 -13.66 -0.94 -21.50
C ASP A 302 -14.47 -1.48 -20.31
N LEU A 303 -13.97 -2.48 -19.61
CA LEU A 303 -14.61 -3.01 -18.41
C LEU A 303 -14.73 -1.94 -17.30
N ARG A 304 -13.71 -1.11 -17.10
CA ARG A 304 -13.78 0.02 -16.14
C ARG A 304 -14.79 1.07 -16.58
N ALA A 305 -14.88 1.36 -17.87
CA ALA A 305 -15.90 2.28 -18.41
C ALA A 305 -17.32 1.74 -18.16
N LEU A 306 -17.52 0.43 -18.32
CA LEU A 306 -18.79 -0.21 -17.98
C LEU A 306 -19.09 -0.13 -16.48
N VAL A 307 -18.10 -0.40 -15.62
CA VAL A 307 -18.24 -0.27 -14.16
C VAL A 307 -18.61 1.17 -13.79
N ASN A 308 -17.98 2.18 -14.43
CA ASN A 308 -18.29 3.58 -14.18
C ASN A 308 -19.77 3.94 -14.45
N GLN A 309 -20.42 3.28 -15.41
CA GLN A 309 -21.85 3.50 -15.70
C GLN A 309 -22.76 3.00 -14.56
N LEU A 310 -22.27 2.12 -13.70
CA LEU A 310 -23.00 1.58 -12.55
C LEU A 310 -22.79 2.41 -11.28
N LEU A 311 -21.80 3.33 -11.28
CA LEU A 311 -21.50 4.19 -10.16
C LEU A 311 -22.45 5.41 -10.11
N PRO A 312 -22.54 6.11 -8.97
CA PRO A 312 -23.46 7.23 -8.81
C PRO A 312 -23.17 8.36 -9.82
N ALA A 313 -24.19 8.83 -10.51
CA ALA A 313 -24.08 9.96 -11.42
C ALA A 313 -23.66 11.25 -10.68
N PRO A 314 -22.99 12.22 -11.36
CA PRO A 314 -22.69 13.53 -10.79
C PRO A 314 -23.93 14.23 -10.23
N GLY A 315 -23.73 15.16 -9.26
CA GLY A 315 -24.84 15.93 -8.64
C GLY A 315 -24.70 15.97 -7.11
N GLY A 316 -25.82 15.89 -6.39
CA GLY A 316 -25.84 15.91 -4.92
C GLY A 316 -25.24 17.17 -4.32
N ILE A 317 -24.21 17.04 -3.48
CA ILE A 317 -23.52 18.20 -2.87
C ILE A 317 -22.48 18.85 -3.79
N GLY A 318 -22.31 18.34 -5.02
CA GLY A 318 -21.33 18.85 -5.98
C GLY A 318 -19.89 18.69 -5.47
N ALA A 319 -19.07 19.74 -5.62
CA ALA A 319 -17.69 19.78 -5.18
C ALA A 319 -17.50 19.93 -3.65
N ARG A 320 -18.57 20.10 -2.87
CA ARG A 320 -18.47 20.16 -1.41
C ARG A 320 -18.01 18.81 -0.85
N ARG A 321 -17.25 18.87 0.24
CA ARG A 321 -16.64 17.71 0.90
C ARG A 321 -17.50 17.27 2.08
N ALA A 322 -17.84 15.99 2.15
CA ALA A 322 -18.47 15.37 3.31
C ALA A 322 -17.59 14.22 3.80
N LYS A 323 -17.36 14.12 5.12
CA LYS A 323 -16.70 12.95 5.70
C LYS A 323 -17.60 11.73 5.58
N GLY A 324 -17.01 10.52 5.58
CA GLY A 324 -17.78 9.29 5.54
C GLY A 324 -18.83 9.20 6.64
N LYS A 325 -18.49 9.61 7.87
CA LYS A 325 -19.44 9.66 9.00
C LYS A 325 -20.63 10.62 8.78
N GLU A 326 -20.49 11.60 7.88
CA GLU A 326 -21.57 12.54 7.48
C GLU A 326 -22.34 12.03 6.24
N SER A 327 -21.86 10.94 5.66
CA SER A 327 -22.36 10.35 4.40
C SER A 327 -23.09 9.02 4.62
N GLU A 328 -23.41 8.68 5.85
CA GLU A 328 -24.13 7.46 6.20
C GLU A 328 -25.48 7.38 5.50
N SER A 329 -25.90 6.15 5.16
CA SER A 329 -27.14 5.84 4.46
C SER A 329 -27.88 4.69 5.15
N ALA A 330 -29.08 4.36 4.70
CA ALA A 330 -29.82 3.20 5.24
C ALA A 330 -29.11 1.85 5.00
N LEU A 331 -28.15 1.77 4.07
CA LEU A 331 -27.43 0.56 3.72
C LEU A 331 -26.00 0.52 4.27
N ALA A 332 -25.48 1.62 4.79
CA ALA A 332 -24.15 1.72 5.39
C ALA A 332 -24.12 2.88 6.44
N PRO A 333 -23.89 2.59 7.75
CA PRO A 333 -23.57 1.26 8.31
C PRO A 333 -24.77 0.29 8.35
N SER A 334 -24.49 -1.00 8.21
CA SER A 334 -25.49 -2.08 8.27
C SER A 334 -24.81 -3.42 8.55
N LEU A 335 -25.53 -4.53 8.52
CA LEU A 335 -24.94 -5.87 8.59
C LEU A 335 -23.89 -6.12 7.50
N LEU A 336 -24.02 -5.45 6.35
CA LEU A 336 -23.06 -5.55 5.23
C LEU A 336 -21.73 -4.87 5.54
N THR A 337 -21.70 -3.86 6.42
CA THR A 337 -20.49 -3.12 6.81
C THR A 337 -19.95 -3.50 8.19
N ALA A 338 -20.65 -4.37 8.93
CA ALA A 338 -20.36 -4.70 10.33
C ALA A 338 -18.90 -5.15 10.59
N LEU A 339 -18.25 -5.78 9.62
CA LEU A 339 -16.86 -6.21 9.76
C LEU A 339 -15.88 -5.04 9.73
N SER A 340 -16.12 -4.06 8.88
CA SER A 340 -15.31 -2.83 8.82
C SER A 340 -15.60 -1.91 10.02
N ASP A 341 -16.86 -1.85 10.50
CA ASP A 341 -17.22 -1.06 11.67
C ASP A 341 -16.53 -1.59 12.94
N LYS A 342 -16.52 -2.91 13.15
CA LYS A 342 -15.76 -3.54 14.25
C LYS A 342 -14.24 -3.32 14.12
N ALA A 343 -13.71 -3.28 12.90
CA ALA A 343 -12.31 -2.99 12.69
C ALA A 343 -11.99 -1.51 13.01
N ALA A 344 -12.89 -0.59 12.67
CA ALA A 344 -12.76 0.83 12.99
C ALA A 344 -12.68 1.08 14.51
N GLU A 345 -13.57 0.44 15.29
CA GLU A 345 -13.55 0.52 16.75
C GLU A 345 -12.21 0.06 17.33
N ARG A 346 -11.74 -1.12 16.91
CA ARG A 346 -10.49 -1.72 17.42
C ARG A 346 -9.24 -0.92 17.04
N ASN A 347 -9.26 -0.20 15.95
CA ASN A 347 -8.09 0.44 15.36
C ASN A 347 -8.12 1.97 15.43
N ASN A 348 -8.80 2.53 16.45
CA ASN A 348 -8.81 3.96 16.78
C ASN A 348 -9.34 4.87 15.64
N GLU A 349 -10.34 4.39 14.85
CA GLU A 349 -10.87 5.08 13.68
C GLU A 349 -12.27 5.68 13.90
N MET A 350 -12.76 5.71 15.15
CA MET A 350 -14.10 6.21 15.51
C MET A 350 -14.17 7.71 15.85
N SER A 351 -13.06 8.42 15.80
CA SER A 351 -12.96 9.85 16.11
C SER A 351 -13.52 10.79 15.02
#